data_62b58ea76d3743cdd332ef321d5e6eb0
#
_entry.id   62b58ea76d3743cdd332ef321d5e6eb0
#
_cell.length_a   1.000
_cell.length_b   1.000
_cell.length_c   1.000
_cell.angle_alpha   90.00
_cell.angle_beta   90.00
_cell.angle_gamma   90.00
#
_symmetry.space_group_name_H-M   'P 1'
#
loop_
_entity.id
_entity.type
_entity.pdbx_description
1 polymer ?
#
loop_
_entity_poly.entity_id
_entity_poly.type
_entity_poly.pdbx_seq_one_letter_code
_entity_poly.pdbx_strand_id
1 'polypeptide(L)'
;MEKLVVIDGNFWLFSCYYATAAMGNLMVNKDGVPTNAVYGFANRLESLLKQNPEYIVVAFDAKGKTFRSELLEEYKGTRKPTPDELVCQFSMVREYLEAHHIPYIEKEGYEGDDIIGTISKKASSQGMEVAVYTNDKDMMQLIDSNVKQYKKPQKTNDYEVITDRKSTRLNSSH
;
A
#
# COMPACT_ATOMS: atom_id res chain seq x y z
N MET A 1 2.04 -9.96 -22.15
CA MET A 1 1.91 -8.59 -21.63
C MET A 1 2.57 -8.54 -20.25
N GLU A 2 3.50 -7.63 -20.07
CA GLU A 2 4.18 -7.47 -18.78
C GLU A 2 3.23 -6.91 -17.72
N LYS A 3 3.37 -7.37 -16.48
CA LYS A 3 2.50 -6.97 -15.36
C LYS A 3 3.32 -6.27 -14.27
N LEU A 4 2.84 -5.08 -13.89
CA LEU A 4 3.38 -4.31 -12.77
C LEU A 4 2.39 -4.36 -11.60
N VAL A 5 2.89 -4.71 -10.43
CA VAL A 5 2.16 -4.63 -9.16
C VAL A 5 2.59 -3.36 -8.43
N VAL A 6 1.64 -2.51 -8.10
CA VAL A 6 1.86 -1.28 -7.33
C VAL A 6 1.12 -1.39 -6.01
N ILE A 7 1.85 -1.28 -4.91
CA ILE A 7 1.29 -1.41 -3.56
C ILE A 7 1.24 -0.04 -2.88
N ASP A 8 0.09 0.30 -2.33
CA ASP A 8 -0.06 1.44 -1.44
C ASP A 8 0.52 1.08 -0.07
N GLY A 9 1.78 1.48 0.16
CA GLY A 9 2.53 1.09 1.35
C GLY A 9 1.95 1.65 2.64
N ASN A 10 1.53 2.91 2.63
CA ASN A 10 0.90 3.53 3.79
C ASN A 10 -0.39 2.83 4.16
N PHE A 11 -1.27 2.61 3.19
CA PHE A 11 -2.53 1.90 3.44
C PHE A 11 -2.28 0.50 4.02
N TRP A 12 -1.38 -0.26 3.42
CA TRP A 12 -1.07 -1.61 3.89
C TRP A 12 -0.54 -1.61 5.32
N LEU A 13 0.38 -0.70 5.63
CA LEU A 13 0.97 -0.64 6.97
C LEU A 13 -0.05 -0.23 8.03
N PHE A 14 -0.86 0.80 7.75
CA PHE A 14 -1.95 1.23 8.63
C PHE A 14 -2.97 0.12 8.85
N SER A 15 -3.42 -0.54 7.79
CA SER A 15 -4.43 -1.60 7.91
C SER A 15 -3.90 -2.81 8.69
N CYS A 16 -2.63 -3.17 8.50
CA CYS A 16 -2.00 -4.24 9.27
C CYS A 16 -1.85 -3.88 10.75
N TYR A 17 -1.52 -2.63 11.05
CA TYR A 17 -1.45 -2.15 12.42
C TYR A 17 -2.80 -2.26 13.13
N TYR A 18 -3.83 -1.66 12.56
CA TYR A 18 -5.15 -1.63 13.20
C TYR A 18 -5.81 -3.01 13.29
N ALA A 19 -5.60 -3.88 12.30
CA ALA A 19 -6.12 -5.24 12.34
C ALA A 19 -5.57 -6.05 13.52
N THR A 20 -4.29 -5.85 13.85
CA THR A 20 -3.63 -6.58 14.94
C THR A 20 -3.76 -5.87 16.29
N ALA A 21 -3.75 -4.55 16.32
CA ALA A 21 -3.95 -3.78 17.56
C ALA A 21 -5.33 -4.03 18.17
N ALA A 22 -6.36 -4.20 17.33
CA ALA A 22 -7.72 -4.50 17.80
C ALA A 22 -7.85 -5.85 18.52
N MET A 23 -6.88 -6.74 18.33
CA MET A 23 -6.85 -8.06 19.00
C MET A 23 -6.29 -8.02 20.42
N GLY A 24 -5.88 -6.85 20.91
CA GLY A 24 -5.45 -6.64 22.30
C GLY A 24 -4.00 -7.04 22.61
N ASN A 25 -3.30 -7.67 21.71
CA ASN A 25 -1.89 -8.06 21.89
C ASN A 25 -1.02 -7.39 20.83
N LEU A 26 -0.30 -6.36 21.26
CA LEU A 26 0.68 -5.73 20.38
C LEU A 26 1.94 -6.58 20.34
N MET A 27 2.24 -7.14 19.18
CA MET A 27 3.48 -7.90 18.97
C MET A 27 4.68 -6.95 19.07
N VAL A 28 5.67 -7.36 19.85
CA VAL A 28 6.93 -6.61 20.03
C VAL A 28 8.12 -7.52 19.78
N ASN A 29 9.27 -6.92 19.42
CA ASN A 29 10.52 -7.67 19.31
C ASN A 29 11.18 -7.82 20.68
N LYS A 30 12.39 -8.42 20.72
CA LYS A 30 13.17 -8.62 21.96
C LYS A 30 13.49 -7.32 22.70
N ASP A 31 13.54 -6.19 22.01
CA ASP A 31 13.83 -4.87 22.57
C ASP A 31 12.55 -4.10 22.95
N GLY A 32 11.39 -4.73 22.86
CA GLY A 32 10.10 -4.13 23.20
C GLY A 32 9.52 -3.21 22.11
N VAL A 33 10.12 -3.18 20.91
CA VAL A 33 9.65 -2.34 19.81
C VAL A 33 8.49 -3.03 19.08
N PRO A 34 7.37 -2.33 18.85
CA PRO A 34 6.23 -2.90 18.13
C PRO A 34 6.57 -3.34 16.70
N THR A 35 6.12 -4.53 16.31
CA THR A 35 6.40 -5.15 15.01
C THR A 35 5.15 -5.70 14.32
N ASN A 36 3.98 -5.50 14.91
CA ASN A 36 2.72 -6.08 14.42
C ASN A 36 2.37 -5.65 12.99
N ALA A 37 2.57 -4.39 12.66
CA ALA A 37 2.26 -3.87 11.33
C ALA A 37 3.24 -4.40 10.27
N VAL A 38 4.52 -4.41 10.59
CA VAL A 38 5.57 -4.95 9.69
C VAL A 38 5.36 -6.43 9.45
N TYR A 39 5.02 -7.19 10.48
CA TYR A 39 4.74 -8.62 10.36
C TYR A 39 3.55 -8.89 9.43
N GLY A 40 2.46 -8.16 9.62
CA GLY A 40 1.29 -8.27 8.75
C GLY A 40 1.60 -7.85 7.31
N PHE A 41 2.36 -6.78 7.14
CA PHE A 41 2.81 -6.32 5.82
C PHE A 41 3.65 -7.38 5.12
N ALA A 42 4.63 -7.95 5.83
CA ALA A 42 5.50 -8.99 5.30
C ALA A 42 4.69 -10.22 4.84
N ASN A 43 3.74 -10.66 5.64
CA ASN A 43 2.89 -11.79 5.28
C ASN A 43 2.07 -11.54 4.02
N ARG A 44 1.49 -10.35 3.88
CA ARG A 44 0.74 -9.97 2.66
C ARG A 44 1.67 -9.93 1.44
N LEU A 45 2.84 -9.35 1.61
CA LEU A 45 3.80 -9.25 0.52
C LEU A 45 4.30 -10.62 0.08
N GLU A 46 4.64 -11.50 1.01
CA GLU A 46 5.06 -12.86 0.69
C GLU A 46 3.99 -13.64 -0.06
N SER A 47 2.72 -13.49 0.33
CA SER A 47 1.60 -14.11 -0.38
C SER A 47 1.50 -13.59 -1.82
N LEU A 48 1.71 -12.30 -2.01
CA LEU A 48 1.69 -11.69 -3.33
C LEU A 48 2.88 -12.13 -4.19
N LEU A 49 4.06 -12.25 -3.60
CA LEU A 49 5.27 -12.69 -4.29
C LEU A 49 5.19 -14.14 -4.78
N LYS A 50 4.40 -14.98 -4.12
CA LYS A 50 4.15 -16.36 -4.57
C LYS A 50 3.47 -16.44 -5.93
N GLN A 51 2.82 -15.37 -6.37
CA GLN A 51 2.21 -15.26 -7.69
C GLN A 51 3.23 -14.89 -8.78
N ASN A 52 4.51 -14.73 -8.43
CA ASN A 52 5.61 -14.39 -9.32
C ASN A 52 5.32 -13.15 -10.20
N PRO A 53 5.03 -11.98 -9.61
CA PRO A 53 4.86 -10.77 -10.39
C PRO A 53 6.18 -10.41 -11.09
N GLU A 54 6.10 -9.98 -12.36
CA GLU A 54 7.29 -9.60 -13.12
C GLU A 54 7.92 -8.33 -12.56
N TYR A 55 7.09 -7.35 -12.18
CA TYR A 55 7.53 -6.10 -11.59
C TYR A 55 6.66 -5.77 -10.38
N ILE A 56 7.27 -5.26 -9.34
CA ILE A 56 6.59 -4.85 -8.12
C ILE A 56 7.25 -3.58 -7.57
N VAL A 57 6.43 -2.65 -7.08
CA VAL A 57 6.90 -1.44 -6.42
C VAL A 57 5.94 -1.07 -5.29
N VAL A 58 6.49 -0.55 -4.21
CA VAL A 58 5.71 -0.05 -3.07
C VAL A 58 5.84 1.47 -3.04
N ALA A 59 4.73 2.17 -2.93
CA ALA A 59 4.70 3.62 -2.84
C ALA A 59 4.38 4.07 -1.40
N PHE A 60 5.12 5.04 -0.90
CA PHE A 60 4.92 5.62 0.43
C PHE A 60 4.73 7.14 0.33
N ASP A 61 4.01 7.69 1.30
CA ASP A 61 4.00 9.13 1.53
C ASP A 61 5.39 9.56 2.00
N ALA A 62 5.87 10.68 1.48
CA ALA A 62 7.11 11.26 1.97
C ALA A 62 6.94 11.82 3.38
N LYS A 63 8.04 11.88 4.12
CA LYS A 63 8.08 12.55 5.41
C LYS A 63 7.93 14.07 5.19
N GLY A 64 7.17 14.73 6.07
CA GLY A 64 6.96 16.18 6.02
C GLY A 64 5.68 16.59 5.31
N LYS A 65 5.61 17.87 4.94
CA LYS A 65 4.44 18.44 4.29
C LYS A 65 4.41 18.08 2.81
N THR A 66 3.25 17.61 2.35
CA THR A 66 3.01 17.40 0.92
C THR A 66 2.60 18.73 0.26
N PHE A 67 2.66 18.78 -1.08
CA PHE A 67 2.20 19.98 -1.79
C PHE A 67 0.72 20.28 -1.52
N ARG A 68 -0.11 19.24 -1.28
CA ARG A 68 -1.53 19.46 -0.91
C ARG A 68 -1.67 20.07 0.47
N SER A 69 -0.87 19.64 1.44
CA SER A 69 -0.90 20.21 2.79
C SER A 69 -0.31 21.64 2.83
N GLU A 70 0.58 21.99 1.91
CA GLU A 70 1.08 23.37 1.75
C GLU A 70 0.02 24.28 1.12
N LEU A 71 -0.78 23.78 0.18
CA LEU A 71 -1.83 24.54 -0.48
C LEU A 71 -3.09 24.72 0.39
N LEU A 72 -3.39 23.76 1.24
CA LEU A 72 -4.57 23.73 2.10
C LEU A 72 -4.14 23.43 3.53
N GLU A 73 -4.09 24.46 4.38
CA GLU A 73 -3.70 24.30 5.80
C GLU A 73 -4.58 23.29 6.55
N GLU A 74 -5.85 23.16 6.13
CA GLU A 74 -6.80 22.21 6.73
C GLU A 74 -6.70 20.79 6.17
N TYR A 75 -5.91 20.57 5.12
CA TYR A 75 -5.77 19.25 4.52
C TYR A 75 -5.11 18.29 5.51
N LYS A 76 -5.82 17.21 5.84
CA LYS A 76 -5.43 16.25 6.88
C LYS A 76 -5.35 16.81 8.32
N GLY A 77 -5.67 18.09 8.55
CA GLY A 77 -5.62 18.70 9.89
C GLY A 77 -6.59 18.08 10.88
N THR A 78 -7.69 17.47 10.41
CA THR A 78 -8.68 16.77 11.24
C THR A 78 -8.37 15.30 11.47
N ARG A 79 -7.34 14.73 10.81
CA ARG A 79 -6.95 13.34 11.02
C ARG A 79 -6.29 13.16 12.38
N LYS A 80 -6.58 12.03 13.03
CA LYS A 80 -5.89 11.66 14.26
C LYS A 80 -4.39 11.47 13.99
N PRO A 81 -3.52 11.86 14.94
CA PRO A 81 -2.08 11.59 14.82
C PRO A 81 -1.82 10.10 14.65
N THR A 82 -0.78 9.76 13.89
CA THR A 82 -0.33 8.38 13.77
C THR A 82 0.19 7.90 15.14
N PRO A 83 -0.26 6.73 15.63
CA PRO A 83 0.24 6.18 16.89
C PRO A 83 1.76 6.01 16.87
N ASP A 84 2.43 6.30 17.97
CA ASP A 84 3.89 6.16 18.08
C ASP A 84 4.35 4.73 17.79
N GLU A 85 3.56 3.73 18.20
CA GLU A 85 3.83 2.32 17.96
C GLU A 85 3.80 1.98 16.46
N LEU A 86 3.12 2.76 15.65
CA LEU A 86 3.11 2.61 14.19
C LEU A 86 4.23 3.42 13.53
N VAL A 87 4.52 4.61 14.03
CA VAL A 87 5.56 5.49 13.45
C VAL A 87 6.90 4.78 13.32
N CYS A 88 7.34 4.06 14.36
CA CYS A 88 8.61 3.34 14.33
C CYS A 88 8.62 2.21 13.28
N GLN A 89 7.47 1.69 12.91
CA GLN A 89 7.37 0.58 11.96
C GLN A 89 7.51 1.02 10.50
N PHE A 90 7.37 2.30 10.19
CA PHE A 90 7.62 2.81 8.83
C PHE A 90 9.09 2.64 8.42
N SER A 91 10.01 2.89 9.33
CA SER A 91 11.44 2.64 9.08
C SER A 91 11.73 1.15 8.94
N MET A 92 11.10 0.34 9.80
CA MET A 92 11.29 -1.11 9.78
C MET A 92 10.79 -1.75 8.49
N VAL A 93 9.66 -1.31 7.96
CA VAL A 93 9.14 -1.86 6.70
C VAL A 93 10.04 -1.50 5.52
N ARG A 94 10.62 -0.30 5.53
CA ARG A 94 11.60 0.09 4.50
C ARG A 94 12.86 -0.78 4.55
N GLU A 95 13.38 -1.05 5.74
CA GLU A 95 14.51 -1.98 5.92
C GLU A 95 14.17 -3.38 5.43
N TYR A 96 12.95 -3.85 5.72
CA TYR A 96 12.47 -5.14 5.22
C TYR A 96 12.46 -5.19 3.69
N LEU A 97 11.93 -4.15 3.05
CA LEU A 97 11.87 -4.06 1.58
C LEU A 97 13.26 -4.02 0.96
N GLU A 98 14.18 -3.26 1.55
CA GLU A 98 15.58 -3.20 1.11
C GLU A 98 16.27 -4.56 1.22
N ALA A 99 16.07 -5.26 2.33
CA ALA A 99 16.66 -6.59 2.56
C ALA A 99 16.16 -7.63 1.54
N HIS A 100 14.93 -7.48 1.06
CA HIS A 100 14.33 -8.37 0.06
C HIS A 100 14.47 -7.86 -1.38
N HIS A 101 15.23 -6.78 -1.59
CA HIS A 101 15.43 -6.16 -2.90
C HIS A 101 14.13 -5.76 -3.61
N ILE A 102 13.16 -5.32 -2.83
CA ILE A 102 11.88 -4.84 -3.35
C ILE A 102 11.93 -3.32 -3.44
N PRO A 103 11.78 -2.74 -4.64
CA PRO A 103 11.82 -1.29 -4.79
C PRO A 103 10.64 -0.62 -4.11
N TYR A 104 10.91 0.48 -3.44
CA TYR A 104 9.88 1.36 -2.93
C TYR A 104 10.23 2.80 -3.32
N ILE A 105 9.20 3.63 -3.45
CA ILE A 105 9.34 5.01 -3.89
C ILE A 105 8.63 5.92 -2.89
N GLU A 106 9.32 6.96 -2.48
CA GLU A 106 8.78 8.13 -1.81
C GLU A 106 9.42 9.36 -2.42
N LYS A 107 8.68 10.45 -2.51
CA LYS A 107 9.18 11.70 -3.08
C LYS A 107 8.75 12.86 -2.22
N GLU A 108 9.71 13.67 -1.78
CA GLU A 108 9.45 14.86 -0.97
C GLU A 108 8.38 15.75 -1.62
N GLY A 109 7.43 16.18 -0.81
CA GLY A 109 6.32 17.02 -1.25
C GLY A 109 5.13 16.26 -1.85
N TYR A 110 5.24 14.96 -2.07
CA TYR A 110 4.20 14.14 -2.70
C TYR A 110 3.67 13.06 -1.77
N GLU A 111 2.41 12.72 -1.95
CA GLU A 111 1.80 11.56 -1.29
C GLU A 111 2.00 10.29 -2.11
N GLY A 112 1.85 9.14 -1.45
CA GLY A 112 1.90 7.85 -2.12
C GLY A 112 0.90 7.74 -3.27
N ASP A 113 -0.28 8.34 -3.13
CA ASP A 113 -1.33 8.37 -4.16
C ASP A 113 -0.85 9.05 -5.46
N ASP A 114 -0.07 10.11 -5.34
CA ASP A 114 0.49 10.80 -6.49
C ASP A 114 1.51 9.93 -7.23
N ILE A 115 2.30 9.20 -6.47
CA ILE A 115 3.30 8.27 -6.99
C ILE A 115 2.60 7.10 -7.68
N ILE A 116 1.58 6.52 -7.03
CA ILE A 116 0.78 5.42 -7.59
C ILE A 116 0.14 5.86 -8.91
N GLY A 117 -0.49 7.04 -8.93
CA GLY A 117 -1.13 7.58 -10.12
C GLY A 117 -0.14 7.77 -11.27
N THR A 118 1.01 8.34 -10.99
CA THR A 118 2.05 8.60 -12.00
C THR A 118 2.60 7.30 -12.58
N ILE A 119 2.95 6.35 -11.73
CA ILE A 119 3.52 5.07 -12.16
C ILE A 119 2.49 4.27 -12.96
N SER A 120 1.25 4.19 -12.46
CA SER A 120 0.19 3.42 -13.09
C SER A 120 -0.14 3.96 -14.49
N LYS A 121 -0.25 5.27 -14.61
CA LYS A 121 -0.52 5.92 -15.89
C LYS A 121 0.62 5.72 -16.89
N LYS A 122 1.84 5.88 -16.44
CA LYS A 122 3.03 5.70 -17.28
C LYS A 122 3.16 4.25 -17.75
N ALA A 123 3.01 3.29 -16.85
CA ALA A 123 3.08 1.86 -17.20
C ALA A 123 1.96 1.46 -18.15
N SER A 124 0.73 1.90 -17.90
CA SER A 124 -0.41 1.65 -18.78
C SER A 124 -0.19 2.20 -20.18
N SER A 125 0.36 3.41 -20.30
CA SER A 125 0.65 4.03 -21.59
C SER A 125 1.72 3.27 -22.39
N GLN A 126 2.54 2.47 -21.73
CA GLN A 126 3.53 1.60 -22.35
C GLN A 126 3.01 0.19 -22.64
N GLY A 127 1.71 -0.03 -22.46
CA GLY A 127 1.07 -1.32 -22.73
C GLY A 127 1.22 -2.35 -21.61
N MET A 128 1.67 -1.96 -20.42
CA MET A 128 1.75 -2.85 -19.27
C MET A 128 0.39 -3.01 -18.60
N GLU A 129 0.15 -4.21 -18.07
CA GLU A 129 -0.94 -4.47 -17.14
C GLU A 129 -0.54 -3.99 -15.76
N VAL A 130 -1.40 -3.23 -15.08
CA VAL A 130 -1.10 -2.67 -13.75
C VAL A 130 -2.12 -3.15 -12.74
N ALA A 131 -1.65 -3.74 -11.66
CA ALA A 131 -2.46 -4.13 -10.50
C ALA A 131 -2.14 -3.21 -9.33
N VAL A 132 -3.08 -2.34 -8.96
CA VAL A 132 -2.92 -1.39 -7.85
C VAL A 132 -3.59 -1.94 -6.60
N TYR A 133 -2.80 -2.21 -5.57
CA TYR A 133 -3.27 -2.75 -4.28
C TYR A 133 -3.48 -1.61 -3.30
N THR A 134 -4.71 -1.13 -3.22
CA THR A 134 -5.16 -0.09 -2.29
C THR A 134 -6.67 -0.18 -2.09
N ASN A 135 -7.16 0.26 -0.93
CA ASN A 135 -8.60 0.39 -0.69
C ASN A 135 -9.11 1.82 -0.93
N ASP A 136 -8.24 2.75 -1.29
CA ASP A 136 -8.63 4.13 -1.51
C ASP A 136 -9.57 4.25 -2.71
N LYS A 137 -10.76 4.80 -2.48
CA LYS A 137 -11.76 5.02 -3.54
C LYS A 137 -11.27 6.02 -4.60
N ASP A 138 -10.42 6.96 -4.20
CA ASP A 138 -9.90 7.97 -5.11
C ASP A 138 -8.98 7.35 -6.17
N MET A 139 -8.41 6.18 -5.88
CA MET A 139 -7.60 5.44 -6.84
C MET A 139 -8.43 4.79 -7.95
N MET A 140 -9.75 4.71 -7.80
CA MET A 140 -10.63 4.20 -8.86
C MET A 140 -10.55 5.03 -10.14
N GLN A 141 -10.21 6.31 -10.04
CA GLN A 141 -10.00 7.17 -11.21
C GLN A 141 -8.84 6.72 -12.12
N LEU A 142 -7.95 5.87 -11.62
CA LEU A 142 -6.82 5.34 -12.37
C LEU A 142 -7.20 4.14 -13.24
N ILE A 143 -8.36 3.55 -12.99
CA ILE A 143 -8.80 2.32 -13.67
C ILE A 143 -9.03 2.61 -15.14
N ASP A 144 -8.40 1.80 -16.00
CA ASP A 144 -8.58 1.82 -17.43
C ASP A 144 -8.52 0.39 -17.99
N SER A 145 -8.33 0.22 -19.29
CA SER A 145 -8.25 -1.10 -19.91
C SER A 145 -7.07 -1.94 -19.39
N ASN A 146 -6.01 -1.29 -18.88
CA ASN A 146 -4.80 -1.94 -18.42
C ASN A 146 -4.61 -1.87 -16.90
N VAL A 147 -5.28 -0.94 -16.21
CA VAL A 147 -5.15 -0.72 -14.77
C VAL A 147 -6.36 -1.27 -14.03
N LYS A 148 -6.09 -2.13 -13.05
CA LYS A 148 -7.10 -2.71 -12.16
C LYS A 148 -6.76 -2.38 -10.71
N GLN A 149 -7.77 -2.19 -9.89
CA GLN A 149 -7.61 -1.99 -8.46
C GLN A 149 -7.95 -3.26 -7.69
N TYR A 150 -7.08 -3.62 -6.77
CA TYR A 150 -7.26 -4.75 -5.85
C TYR A 150 -7.52 -4.20 -4.46
N LYS A 151 -8.76 -4.38 -3.98
CA LYS A 151 -9.20 -3.97 -2.63
C LYS A 151 -9.31 -5.18 -1.73
N LYS A 152 -8.92 -5.02 -0.46
CA LYS A 152 -9.10 -6.05 0.55
C LYS A 152 -10.21 -5.64 1.52
N PRO A 153 -11.39 -6.28 1.48
CA PRO A 153 -12.44 -6.04 2.46
C PRO A 153 -11.99 -6.44 3.87
N GLN A 154 -12.52 -5.75 4.89
CA GLN A 154 -12.10 -5.95 6.29
C GLN A 154 -12.35 -7.37 6.83
N LYS A 155 -13.38 -8.04 6.34
CA LYS A 155 -13.87 -9.30 6.92
C LYS A 155 -13.53 -10.56 6.13
N THR A 156 -12.83 -10.44 5.00
CA THR A 156 -12.49 -11.59 4.17
C THR A 156 -11.02 -11.57 3.77
N ASN A 157 -10.50 -12.74 3.43
CA ASN A 157 -9.15 -12.86 2.87
C ASN A 157 -9.12 -12.71 1.35
N ASP A 158 -10.29 -12.53 0.73
CA ASP A 158 -10.40 -12.40 -0.71
C ASP A 158 -10.19 -10.94 -1.15
N TYR A 159 -9.50 -10.75 -2.26
CA TYR A 159 -9.41 -9.46 -2.91
C TYR A 159 -10.61 -9.22 -3.81
N GLU A 160 -11.14 -8.01 -3.77
CA GLU A 160 -12.11 -7.51 -4.74
C GLU A 160 -11.35 -6.82 -5.85
N VAL A 161 -11.52 -7.29 -7.09
CA VAL A 161 -10.86 -6.69 -8.26
C VAL A 161 -11.83 -5.75 -8.95
N ILE A 162 -11.46 -4.48 -9.02
CA ILE A 162 -12.25 -3.44 -9.67
C ILE A 162 -11.62 -3.14 -11.03
N THR A 163 -12.40 -3.31 -12.08
CA THR A 163 -12.00 -3.04 -13.45
C THR A 163 -12.86 -1.91 -14.03
N ASP A 164 -12.56 -1.52 -15.27
CA ASP A 164 -13.36 -0.54 -16.01
C ASP A 164 -14.81 -0.99 -16.28
N ARG A 165 -15.10 -2.28 -16.11
CA ARG A 165 -16.42 -2.87 -16.41
C ARG A 165 -17.17 -3.36 -15.18
N LYS A 166 -16.48 -3.93 -14.18
CA LYS A 166 -17.14 -4.53 -13.02
C LYS A 166 -16.18 -4.81 -11.86
N SER A 167 -16.78 -4.99 -10.68
CA SER A 167 -16.09 -5.49 -9.49
C SER A 167 -16.21 -7.02 -9.43
N THR A 168 -15.10 -7.71 -9.12
CA THR A 168 -15.04 -9.16 -8.97
C THR A 168 -14.19 -9.51 -7.75
N ARG A 169 -14.58 -10.53 -6.99
CA ARG A 169 -13.78 -11.01 -5.86
C ARG A 169 -12.83 -12.11 -6.30
N LEU A 170 -11.59 -12.04 -5.83
CA LEU A 170 -10.59 -13.08 -5.99
C LEU A 170 -10.19 -13.62 -4.62
N ASN A 171 -10.08 -14.95 -4.52
CA ASN A 171 -9.60 -15.60 -3.31
C ASN A 171 -8.10 -15.35 -3.14
N SER A 172 -7.69 -14.82 -1.97
CA SER A 172 -6.29 -14.51 -1.67
C SER A 172 -5.43 -15.75 -1.37
N SER A 173 -6.04 -16.93 -1.24
CA SER A 173 -5.33 -18.18 -0.96
C SER A 173 -4.73 -18.84 -2.20
N HIS A 174 -4.94 -18.29 -3.35
CA HIS A 174 -4.42 -18.81 -4.63
C HIS A 174 -3.08 -18.22 -5.03
#